data_ddd5ebc87f19e25c3cc6762b96d3f2ee
#
_entry.id   ddd5ebc87f19e25c3cc6762b96d3f2ee
#
_cell.length_a   1.000
_cell.length_b   1.000
_cell.length_c   1.000
_cell.angle_alpha   90.00
_cell.angle_beta   90.00
_cell.angle_gamma   90.00
#
_symmetry.space_group_name_H-M   'P 1'
#
loop_
_entity.id
_entity.type
_entity.pdbx_description
1 polymer ?
#
loop_
_entity_poly.entity_id
_entity_poly.type
_entity_poly.pdbx_seq_one_letter_code
_entity_poly.pdbx_strand_id
1 'polypeptide(L)'
;VHRSAKAIRAAIALPPGLELDGVGAPEIALSPDGSTLAFLARGESGPQHLYVRRLDSDEAKLVPGSESAEGPFFSPDGDWVAFAVGVSGLGGGIPRELRKQSLESGLTQTIAPIQDYFGGVWRDDGTIFFIDASDGTVASVPASGGKPTLAAARNSDRGEPRSVSLFWPELLPDGGALVLSTPEHPGGELAVLDLGSGVLTRLGVHGMSPRYLPTGHLAFGVGIHGCVGMA
;
A
#
# COMPACT_ATOMS: atom_id res chain seq x y z
N VAL A 1 -22.70 -2.69 23.89
CA VAL A 1 -23.47 -3.58 22.97
C VAL A 1 -22.68 -3.67 21.68
N HIS A 2 -21.89 -4.76 21.51
CA HIS A 2 -21.22 -5.03 20.23
C HIS A 2 -22.31 -5.37 19.19
N ARG A 3 -22.51 -4.47 18.24
CA ARG A 3 -23.25 -4.81 17.02
C ARG A 3 -22.39 -5.82 16.26
N SER A 4 -22.82 -7.07 16.20
CA SER A 4 -22.22 -8.07 15.32
C SER A 4 -22.29 -7.55 13.89
N ALA A 5 -21.15 -7.18 13.32
CA ALA A 5 -21.06 -6.82 11.91
C ALA A 5 -21.39 -8.07 11.08
N LYS A 6 -22.37 -7.97 10.20
CA LYS A 6 -22.75 -9.05 9.30
C LYS A 6 -21.61 -9.24 8.31
N ALA A 7 -21.01 -10.43 8.29
CA ALA A 7 -19.99 -10.75 7.30
C ALA A 7 -20.60 -10.67 5.89
N ILE A 8 -20.02 -9.83 5.04
CA ILE A 8 -20.37 -9.74 3.63
C ILE A 8 -19.43 -10.67 2.87
N ARG A 9 -19.98 -11.58 2.10
CA ARG A 9 -19.21 -12.40 1.14
C ARG A 9 -19.57 -11.92 -0.26
N ALA A 10 -18.58 -11.43 -0.98
CA ALA A 10 -18.74 -11.01 -2.37
C ALA A 10 -17.70 -11.71 -3.24
N ALA A 11 -18.11 -12.17 -4.42
CA ALA A 11 -17.19 -12.53 -5.47
C ALA A 11 -17.04 -11.33 -6.39
N ILE A 12 -15.82 -10.87 -6.61
CA ILE A 12 -15.51 -9.75 -7.48
C ILE A 12 -15.02 -10.34 -8.80
N ALA A 13 -15.89 -10.36 -9.80
CA ALA A 13 -15.48 -10.73 -11.15
C ALA A 13 -14.66 -9.59 -11.76
N LEU A 14 -13.53 -9.93 -12.36
CA LEU A 14 -12.77 -9.00 -13.19
C LEU A 14 -13.51 -8.72 -14.50
N PRO A 15 -13.33 -7.52 -15.10
CA PRO A 15 -13.77 -7.28 -16.45
C PRO A 15 -13.20 -8.34 -17.42
N PRO A 16 -13.96 -8.72 -18.47
CA PRO A 16 -13.49 -9.69 -19.45
C PRO A 16 -12.14 -9.30 -20.07
N GLY A 17 -11.21 -10.25 -20.17
CA GLY A 17 -9.88 -10.04 -20.74
C GLY A 17 -8.88 -9.39 -19.79
N LEU A 18 -9.24 -9.16 -18.51
CA LEU A 18 -8.30 -8.71 -17.48
C LEU A 18 -7.94 -9.85 -16.54
N GLU A 19 -6.66 -9.86 -16.14
CA GLU A 19 -6.11 -10.76 -15.14
C GLU A 19 -5.42 -9.96 -14.04
N LEU A 20 -5.53 -10.40 -12.78
CA LEU A 20 -4.70 -9.86 -11.70
C LEU A 20 -3.26 -10.31 -11.91
N ASP A 21 -2.33 -9.41 -11.72
CA ASP A 21 -0.91 -9.73 -11.79
C ASP A 21 -0.41 -10.12 -10.41
N GLY A 22 -0.38 -11.41 -10.11
CA GLY A 22 -0.11 -11.98 -8.79
C GLY A 22 1.34 -11.93 -8.31
N VAL A 23 2.15 -10.92 -8.66
CA VAL A 23 3.58 -10.90 -8.30
C VAL A 23 3.97 -9.64 -7.51
N GLY A 24 4.07 -9.79 -6.18
CA GLY A 24 5.02 -9.00 -5.37
C GLY A 24 4.49 -7.82 -4.56
N ALA A 25 3.45 -7.12 -4.94
CA ALA A 25 2.90 -5.98 -4.18
C ALA A 25 1.42 -6.19 -3.86
N PRO A 26 0.85 -5.51 -2.85
CA PRO A 26 -0.60 -5.49 -2.68
C PRO A 26 -1.25 -4.92 -3.94
N GLU A 27 -1.97 -5.77 -4.66
CA GLU A 27 -2.62 -5.42 -5.92
C GLU A 27 -4.03 -4.87 -5.72
N ILE A 28 -4.51 -4.93 -4.48
CA ILE A 28 -5.88 -4.61 -4.11
C ILE A 28 -5.87 -3.70 -2.89
N ALA A 29 -6.65 -2.63 -2.96
CA ALA A 29 -6.98 -1.77 -1.83
C ALA A 29 -8.48 -1.56 -1.74
N LEU A 30 -9.01 -1.51 -0.52
CA LEU A 30 -10.41 -1.20 -0.24
C LEU A 30 -10.47 0.20 0.38
N SER A 31 -11.44 1.02 -0.05
CA SER A 31 -11.67 2.33 0.57
C SER A 31 -12.02 2.19 2.05
N PRO A 32 -11.76 3.21 2.89
CA PRO A 32 -12.01 3.15 4.33
C PRO A 32 -13.47 2.84 4.70
N ASP A 33 -14.42 3.28 3.89
CA ASP A 33 -15.85 3.00 4.06
C ASP A 33 -16.27 1.62 3.51
N GLY A 34 -15.35 0.90 2.86
CA GLY A 34 -15.60 -0.40 2.26
C GLY A 34 -16.48 -0.37 1.01
N SER A 35 -16.69 0.78 0.37
CA SER A 35 -17.56 0.91 -0.80
C SER A 35 -16.86 0.78 -2.14
N THR A 36 -15.58 1.05 -2.19
CA THR A 36 -14.80 1.11 -3.44
C THR A 36 -13.56 0.24 -3.37
N LEU A 37 -13.35 -0.54 -4.43
CA LEU A 37 -12.16 -1.36 -4.62
C LEU A 37 -11.25 -0.70 -5.66
N ALA A 38 -9.97 -0.58 -5.34
CA ALA A 38 -8.90 -0.30 -6.28
C ALA A 38 -8.09 -1.58 -6.51
N PHE A 39 -7.79 -1.93 -7.75
CA PHE A 39 -7.04 -3.13 -8.07
C PHE A 39 -6.18 -2.96 -9.31
N LEU A 40 -5.08 -3.67 -9.34
CA LEU A 40 -4.18 -3.73 -10.47
C LEU A 40 -4.54 -4.92 -11.36
N ALA A 41 -4.67 -4.66 -12.65
CA ALA A 41 -4.92 -5.71 -13.62
C ALA A 41 -4.25 -5.38 -14.96
N ARG A 42 -3.99 -6.43 -15.73
CA ARG A 42 -3.47 -6.32 -17.10
C ARG A 42 -4.36 -7.08 -18.08
N GLY A 43 -4.35 -6.65 -19.33
CA GLY A 43 -4.89 -7.42 -20.44
C GLY A 43 -3.92 -8.50 -20.89
N GLU A 44 -4.28 -9.22 -21.97
CA GLU A 44 -3.45 -10.30 -22.55
C GLU A 44 -2.03 -9.85 -22.92
N SER A 45 -1.85 -8.58 -23.24
CA SER A 45 -0.55 -7.98 -23.54
C SER A 45 -0.50 -6.52 -23.07
N GLY A 46 0.65 -6.10 -22.55
CA GLY A 46 0.87 -4.72 -22.10
C GLY A 46 1.14 -4.59 -20.61
N PRO A 47 1.34 -3.36 -20.12
CA PRO A 47 1.56 -3.08 -18.71
C PRO A 47 0.28 -3.31 -17.91
N GLN A 48 0.43 -3.51 -16.62
CA GLN A 48 -0.68 -3.44 -15.69
C GLN A 48 -1.16 -1.99 -15.54
N HIS A 49 -2.42 -1.85 -15.19
CA HIS A 49 -3.08 -0.58 -14.92
C HIS A 49 -3.86 -0.67 -13.61
N LEU A 50 -4.09 0.49 -13.01
CA LEU A 50 -4.99 0.61 -11.87
C LEU A 50 -6.44 0.78 -12.37
N TYR A 51 -7.33 0.01 -11.76
CA TYR A 51 -8.77 0.11 -11.94
C TYR A 51 -9.43 0.45 -10.61
N VAL A 52 -10.51 1.19 -10.65
CA VAL A 52 -11.38 1.43 -9.50
C VAL A 52 -12.80 0.95 -9.82
N ARG A 53 -13.43 0.30 -8.84
CA ARG A 53 -14.79 -0.23 -8.95
C ARG A 53 -15.56 -0.02 -7.66
N ARG A 54 -16.75 0.54 -7.73
CA ARG A 54 -17.66 0.54 -6.60
C ARG A 54 -18.20 -0.87 -6.37
N LEU A 55 -18.34 -1.28 -5.12
CA LEU A 55 -18.85 -2.64 -4.81
C LEU A 55 -20.34 -2.81 -5.08
N ASP A 56 -21.07 -1.71 -5.27
CA ASP A 56 -22.47 -1.70 -5.72
C ASP A 56 -22.65 -1.64 -7.24
N SER A 57 -21.55 -1.73 -8.01
CA SER A 57 -21.52 -1.68 -9.48
C SER A 57 -20.66 -2.79 -10.05
N ASP A 58 -21.01 -3.27 -11.24
CA ASP A 58 -20.18 -4.23 -12.00
C ASP A 58 -19.17 -3.54 -12.92
N GLU A 59 -19.20 -2.20 -13.01
CA GLU A 59 -18.31 -1.43 -13.85
C GLU A 59 -17.01 -1.11 -13.14
N ALA A 60 -15.87 -1.58 -13.68
CA ALA A 60 -14.55 -1.14 -13.30
C ALA A 60 -14.05 -0.04 -14.26
N LYS A 61 -13.54 1.05 -13.69
CA LYS A 61 -13.03 2.20 -14.44
C LYS A 61 -11.51 2.20 -14.41
N LEU A 62 -10.90 2.30 -15.59
CA LEU A 62 -9.47 2.51 -15.72
C LEU A 62 -9.08 3.86 -15.14
N VAL A 63 -8.02 3.89 -14.33
CA VAL A 63 -7.39 5.11 -13.84
C VAL A 63 -6.44 5.65 -14.90
N PRO A 64 -6.69 6.84 -15.49
CA PRO A 64 -5.80 7.40 -16.49
C PRO A 64 -4.39 7.65 -15.97
N GLY A 65 -3.36 7.36 -16.77
CA GLY A 65 -1.96 7.54 -16.40
C GLY A 65 -1.47 6.58 -15.33
N SER A 66 -2.08 5.40 -15.25
CA SER A 66 -1.70 4.34 -14.31
C SER A 66 -0.93 3.19 -14.96
N GLU A 67 -0.31 3.42 -16.11
CA GLU A 67 0.56 2.43 -16.75
C GLU A 67 1.68 2.02 -15.80
N SER A 68 1.84 0.72 -15.59
CA SER A 68 2.79 0.15 -14.63
C SER A 68 2.57 0.65 -13.19
N ALA A 69 1.31 0.83 -12.80
CA ALA A 69 0.97 1.21 -11.43
C ALA A 69 1.32 0.11 -10.43
N GLU A 70 1.67 0.52 -9.21
CA GLU A 70 2.02 -0.36 -8.09
C GLU A 70 1.38 0.13 -6.79
N GLY A 71 0.98 -0.80 -5.94
CA GLY A 71 0.63 -0.62 -4.54
C GLY A 71 -0.39 0.48 -4.25
N PRO A 72 -1.62 0.39 -4.75
CA PRO A 72 -2.64 1.41 -4.53
C PRO A 72 -3.03 1.50 -3.05
N PHE A 73 -3.36 2.71 -2.59
CA PHE A 73 -3.93 2.98 -1.27
C PHE A 73 -4.86 4.19 -1.33
N PHE A 74 -5.86 4.22 -0.44
CA PHE A 74 -6.83 5.30 -0.40
C PHE A 74 -6.42 6.41 0.57
N SER A 75 -6.96 7.62 0.32
CA SER A 75 -7.01 8.67 1.34
C SER A 75 -7.96 8.27 2.48
N PRO A 76 -7.79 8.83 3.68
CA PRO A 76 -8.63 8.50 4.85
C PRO A 76 -10.12 8.77 4.65
N ASP A 77 -10.47 9.80 3.87
CA ASP A 77 -11.85 10.13 3.48
C ASP A 77 -12.40 9.23 2.34
N GLY A 78 -11.52 8.48 1.66
CA GLY A 78 -11.89 7.63 0.53
C GLY A 78 -12.08 8.37 -0.79
N ASP A 79 -11.85 9.69 -0.85
CA ASP A 79 -12.09 10.51 -2.03
C ASP A 79 -10.99 10.41 -3.08
N TRP A 80 -9.80 9.94 -2.68
CA TRP A 80 -8.64 9.77 -3.53
C TRP A 80 -8.07 8.36 -3.45
N VAL A 81 -7.52 7.90 -4.56
CA VAL A 81 -6.63 6.73 -4.61
C VAL A 81 -5.24 7.18 -5.01
N ALA A 82 -4.23 6.80 -4.24
CA ALA A 82 -2.82 7.04 -4.54
C ALA A 82 -2.14 5.75 -4.99
N PHE A 83 -1.10 5.85 -5.82
CA PHE A 83 -0.38 4.74 -6.41
C PHE A 83 0.98 5.21 -6.93
N ALA A 84 1.95 4.33 -7.00
CA ALA A 84 3.22 4.58 -7.69
C ALA A 84 3.09 4.21 -9.17
N VAL A 85 3.82 4.89 -10.03
CA VAL A 85 3.98 4.56 -11.46
C VAL A 85 5.44 4.63 -11.87
N GLY A 86 5.76 3.99 -12.99
CA GLY A 86 7.10 3.96 -13.55
C GLY A 86 7.80 2.63 -13.27
N VAL A 87 8.86 2.36 -14.01
CA VAL A 87 9.57 1.07 -13.93
C VAL A 87 10.88 1.28 -13.17
N SER A 88 11.05 0.53 -12.07
CA SER A 88 12.37 0.37 -11.46
C SER A 88 13.22 -0.50 -12.37
N GLY A 89 14.39 -0.03 -12.77
CA GLY A 89 15.27 -0.90 -13.55
C GLY A 89 16.44 -0.25 -14.26
N LEU A 90 17.39 -1.06 -14.50
CA LEU A 90 18.65 -0.86 -15.19
C LEU A 90 18.38 -0.40 -16.63
N GLY A 91 18.57 0.89 -16.94
CA GLY A 91 18.63 1.32 -18.33
C GLY A 91 17.68 2.40 -18.78
N GLY A 92 17.48 3.47 -18.02
CA GLY A 92 16.80 4.67 -18.53
C GLY A 92 15.29 4.55 -18.55
N GLY A 93 14.74 3.97 -17.51
CA GLY A 93 13.29 3.80 -17.34
C GLY A 93 12.53 5.12 -17.18
N ILE A 94 11.23 5.03 -17.26
CA ILE A 94 10.31 6.11 -16.96
C ILE A 94 10.54 6.51 -15.50
N PRO A 95 10.73 7.82 -15.19
CA PRO A 95 10.88 8.27 -13.81
C PRO A 95 9.73 7.75 -12.94
N ARG A 96 10.06 7.24 -11.76
CA ARG A 96 9.02 6.81 -10.81
C ARG A 96 8.38 8.02 -10.15
N GLU A 97 7.08 7.98 -10.06
CA GLU A 97 6.28 9.02 -9.44
C GLU A 97 5.22 8.41 -8.53
N LEU A 98 5.00 9.07 -7.41
CA LEU A 98 3.79 8.87 -6.61
C LEU A 98 2.71 9.78 -7.17
N ARG A 99 1.58 9.21 -7.52
CA ARG A 99 0.40 9.89 -8.07
C ARG A 99 -0.82 9.66 -7.21
N LYS A 100 -1.82 10.51 -7.38
CA LYS A 100 -3.17 10.32 -6.83
C LYS A 100 -4.22 10.67 -7.87
N GLN A 101 -5.38 10.00 -7.81
CA GLN A 101 -6.56 10.34 -8.60
C GLN A 101 -7.75 10.64 -7.69
N SER A 102 -8.48 11.71 -7.98
CA SER A 102 -9.79 11.96 -7.39
C SER A 102 -10.82 11.01 -7.96
N LEU A 103 -11.56 10.33 -7.07
CA LEU A 103 -12.63 9.40 -7.48
C LEU A 103 -13.86 10.13 -8.00
N GLU A 104 -14.09 11.36 -7.57
CA GLU A 104 -15.20 12.20 -8.02
C GLU A 104 -14.93 12.77 -9.41
N SER A 105 -13.82 13.48 -9.58
CA SER A 105 -13.52 14.21 -10.82
C SER A 105 -12.74 13.40 -11.86
N GLY A 106 -12.11 12.30 -11.46
CA GLY A 106 -11.19 11.53 -12.30
C GLY A 106 -9.85 12.20 -12.58
N LEU A 107 -9.57 13.36 -11.92
CA LEU A 107 -8.32 14.10 -12.12
C LEU A 107 -7.15 13.37 -11.47
N THR A 108 -6.13 13.06 -12.25
CA THR A 108 -4.87 12.51 -11.78
C THR A 108 -3.83 13.61 -11.57
N GLN A 109 -3.11 13.56 -10.46
CA GLN A 109 -2.08 14.52 -10.07
C GLN A 109 -0.81 13.79 -9.61
N THR A 110 0.37 14.29 -10.01
CA THR A 110 1.64 13.87 -9.45
C THR A 110 1.82 14.50 -8.06
N ILE A 111 2.14 13.66 -7.06
CA ILE A 111 2.45 14.09 -5.70
C ILE A 111 3.94 14.36 -5.58
N ALA A 112 4.79 13.41 -6.00
CA ALA A 112 6.24 13.53 -5.87
C ALA A 112 6.97 12.59 -6.83
N PRO A 113 8.19 12.96 -7.25
CA PRO A 113 9.13 11.97 -7.78
C PRO A 113 9.61 11.05 -6.64
N ILE A 114 9.75 9.77 -6.93
CA ILE A 114 10.24 8.75 -5.99
C ILE A 114 11.36 7.93 -6.66
N GLN A 115 12.21 7.27 -5.86
CA GLN A 115 13.24 6.40 -6.43
C GLN A 115 12.78 4.96 -6.50
N ASP A 116 12.28 4.46 -5.39
CA ASP A 116 11.71 3.12 -5.30
C ASP A 116 10.44 3.13 -4.44
N TYR A 117 9.67 2.00 -4.44
CA TYR A 117 8.38 2.01 -3.77
C TYR A 117 8.00 0.59 -3.31
N PHE A 118 7.78 0.46 -2.00
CA PHE A 118 7.28 -0.78 -1.39
C PHE A 118 6.03 -0.55 -0.53
N GLY A 119 5.14 0.28 -1.01
CA GLY A 119 3.87 0.57 -0.37
C GLY A 119 3.82 1.94 0.30
N GLY A 120 2.61 2.44 0.48
CA GLY A 120 2.33 3.73 1.09
C GLY A 120 1.04 3.73 1.88
N VAL A 121 0.92 4.70 2.78
CA VAL A 121 -0.27 4.95 3.57
C VAL A 121 -0.50 6.46 3.69
N TRP A 122 -1.75 6.84 3.90
CA TRP A 122 -2.17 8.22 3.96
C TRP A 122 -2.79 8.52 5.33
N ARG A 123 -2.20 9.47 6.08
CA ARG A 123 -2.67 9.88 7.41
C ARG A 123 -3.72 10.99 7.30
N ASP A 124 -4.59 11.09 8.30
CA ASP A 124 -5.71 12.03 8.37
C ASP A 124 -5.30 13.51 8.24
N ASP A 125 -4.06 13.85 8.62
CA ASP A 125 -3.52 15.22 8.49
C ASP A 125 -3.05 15.57 7.07
N GLY A 126 -3.24 14.67 6.11
CA GLY A 126 -2.82 14.83 4.72
C GLY A 126 -1.36 14.45 4.46
N THR A 127 -0.66 13.84 5.42
CA THR A 127 0.69 13.31 5.21
C THR A 127 0.62 11.91 4.60
N ILE A 128 1.34 11.69 3.52
CA ILE A 128 1.56 10.37 2.94
C ILE A 128 2.92 9.85 3.39
N PHE A 129 2.95 8.64 3.95
CA PHE A 129 4.17 7.90 4.23
C PHE A 129 4.33 6.80 3.19
N PHE A 130 5.54 6.57 2.74
CA PHE A 130 5.85 5.49 1.82
C PHE A 130 7.24 4.91 2.10
N ILE A 131 7.44 3.66 1.74
CA ILE A 131 8.74 3.01 1.85
C ILE A 131 9.55 3.34 0.61
N ASP A 132 10.65 4.06 0.78
CA ASP A 132 11.69 4.22 -0.24
C ASP A 132 12.70 3.09 -0.07
N ALA A 133 12.72 2.17 -1.02
CA ALA A 133 13.51 0.95 -0.92
C ALA A 133 14.99 1.15 -1.14
N SER A 134 15.40 2.30 -1.65
CA SER A 134 16.82 2.56 -1.96
C SER A 134 17.70 2.51 -0.71
N ASP A 135 17.13 2.81 0.45
CA ASP A 135 17.84 2.79 1.74
C ASP A 135 17.05 2.17 2.91
N GLY A 136 15.85 1.61 2.62
CA GLY A 136 14.98 1.00 3.62
C GLY A 136 14.39 2.01 4.62
N THR A 137 14.24 3.26 4.21
CA THR A 137 13.68 4.32 5.04
C THR A 137 12.21 4.55 4.77
N VAL A 138 11.53 5.19 5.73
CA VAL A 138 10.18 5.72 5.52
C VAL A 138 10.31 7.18 5.14
N ALA A 139 9.89 7.50 3.93
CA ALA A 139 9.74 8.87 3.47
C ALA A 139 8.34 9.39 3.73
N SER A 140 8.20 10.71 3.81
CA SER A 140 6.92 11.38 3.89
C SER A 140 6.83 12.54 2.90
N VAL A 141 5.60 12.80 2.44
CA VAL A 141 5.29 13.92 1.57
C VAL A 141 3.86 14.42 1.85
N PRO A 142 3.58 15.73 1.80
CA PRO A 142 2.21 16.20 1.83
C PRO A 142 1.41 15.69 0.63
N ALA A 143 0.15 15.33 0.82
CA ALA A 143 -0.71 14.91 -0.28
C ALA A 143 -0.96 16.00 -1.33
N SER A 144 -0.73 17.28 -0.98
CA SER A 144 -0.73 18.39 -1.93
C SER A 144 0.48 18.42 -2.86
N GLY A 145 1.46 17.53 -2.62
CA GLY A 145 2.69 17.41 -3.38
C GLY A 145 3.88 18.12 -2.75
N GLY A 146 5.05 17.80 -3.28
CA GLY A 146 6.30 18.41 -2.84
C GLY A 146 7.49 17.44 -2.91
N LYS A 147 8.60 17.87 -2.28
CA LYS A 147 9.79 17.04 -2.18
C LYS A 147 9.62 16.08 -0.99
N PRO A 148 9.79 14.76 -1.18
CA PRO A 148 9.80 13.82 -0.09
C PRO A 148 10.90 14.13 0.94
N THR A 149 10.59 13.90 2.20
CA THR A 149 11.50 14.06 3.34
C THR A 149 11.57 12.76 4.12
N LEU A 150 12.69 12.55 4.80
CA LEU A 150 12.83 11.41 5.70
C LEU A 150 11.86 11.55 6.86
N ALA A 151 10.93 10.59 7.00
CA ALA A 151 9.98 10.58 8.11
C ALA A 151 10.52 9.80 9.32
N ALA A 152 11.15 8.65 9.08
CA ALA A 152 11.80 7.87 10.11
C ALA A 152 13.01 7.15 9.54
N ALA A 153 14.19 7.40 10.12
CA ALA A 153 15.35 6.55 9.94
C ALA A 153 15.26 5.42 10.95
N ARG A 154 15.36 4.20 10.46
CA ARG A 154 15.26 3.04 11.32
C ARG A 154 16.42 2.96 12.32
N ASN A 155 16.07 2.95 13.59
CA ASN A 155 16.97 2.51 14.65
C ASN A 155 16.50 1.13 15.11
N SER A 156 17.27 0.08 14.81
CA SER A 156 16.88 -1.25 15.29
C SER A 156 17.14 -1.36 16.78
N ASP A 157 16.22 -1.93 17.52
CA ASP A 157 16.33 -2.26 18.95
C ASP A 157 17.45 -3.28 19.24
N ARG A 158 17.95 -3.98 18.20
CA ARG A 158 19.00 -5.00 18.27
C ARG A 158 20.34 -4.56 17.70
N GLY A 159 20.49 -3.30 17.28
CA GLY A 159 21.74 -2.81 16.68
C GLY A 159 22.05 -3.40 15.29
N GLU A 160 21.05 -3.93 14.60
CA GLU A 160 21.21 -4.53 13.29
C GLU A 160 21.48 -3.46 12.20
N PRO A 161 22.15 -3.83 11.09
CA PRO A 161 22.48 -2.88 10.04
C PRO A 161 21.22 -2.27 9.40
N ARG A 162 21.33 -1.02 8.94
CA ARG A 162 20.26 -0.25 8.27
C ARG A 162 19.72 -0.87 6.96
N SER A 163 20.23 -2.04 6.54
CA SER A 163 19.96 -2.65 5.24
C SER A 163 18.75 -3.59 5.20
N VAL A 164 17.88 -3.60 6.21
CA VAL A 164 16.67 -4.45 6.15
C VAL A 164 15.61 -3.71 5.37
N SER A 165 15.16 -4.29 4.27
CA SER A 165 14.05 -3.77 3.49
C SER A 165 12.76 -3.79 4.30
N LEU A 166 11.95 -2.76 4.14
CA LEU A 166 10.62 -2.64 4.74
C LEU A 166 9.60 -2.75 3.62
N PHE A 167 8.43 -3.35 3.89
CA PHE A 167 7.40 -3.56 2.89
C PHE A 167 6.01 -3.33 3.48
N TRP A 168 5.12 -2.80 2.65
CA TRP A 168 3.67 -2.73 2.88
C TRP A 168 3.29 -2.13 4.23
N PRO A 169 3.57 -0.84 4.41
CA PRO A 169 3.24 -0.16 5.64
C PRO A 169 1.72 -0.03 5.79
N GLU A 170 1.26 -0.14 7.01
CA GLU A 170 -0.10 0.16 7.43
C GLU A 170 -0.03 1.07 8.65
N LEU A 171 -0.82 2.14 8.67
CA LEU A 171 -0.82 3.10 9.77
C LEU A 171 -1.61 2.55 10.96
N LEU A 172 -1.03 2.63 12.15
CA LEU A 172 -1.78 2.33 13.37
C LEU A 172 -2.72 3.49 13.73
N PRO A 173 -3.80 3.24 14.49
CA PRO A 173 -4.90 4.21 14.68
C PRO A 173 -4.50 5.54 15.28
N ASP A 174 -3.43 5.59 16.09
CA ASP A 174 -2.91 6.82 16.69
C ASP A 174 -2.10 7.68 15.71
N GLY A 175 -1.81 7.14 14.52
CA GLY A 175 -1.02 7.80 13.49
C GLY A 175 0.45 7.98 13.83
N GLY A 176 0.91 7.47 14.96
CA GLY A 176 2.29 7.60 15.45
C GLY A 176 3.21 6.45 15.06
N ALA A 177 2.68 5.34 14.58
CA ALA A 177 3.46 4.17 14.22
C ALA A 177 2.92 3.46 12.97
N LEU A 178 3.80 2.73 12.30
CA LEU A 178 3.47 1.85 11.16
C LEU A 178 3.66 0.40 11.57
N VAL A 179 2.71 -0.46 11.25
CA VAL A 179 2.96 -1.91 11.15
C VAL A 179 3.34 -2.23 9.71
N LEU A 180 4.35 -3.07 9.52
CA LEU A 180 4.93 -3.36 8.22
C LEU A 180 5.54 -4.77 8.21
N SER A 181 5.99 -5.21 7.06
CA SER A 181 6.66 -6.49 6.89
C SER A 181 8.16 -6.30 6.68
N THR A 182 8.95 -7.26 7.17
CA THR A 182 10.40 -7.37 6.91
C THR A 182 10.70 -8.69 6.23
N PRO A 183 11.71 -8.78 5.33
CA PRO A 183 11.94 -9.97 4.50
C PRO A 183 12.81 -11.05 5.15
N GLU A 184 13.18 -10.91 6.43
CA GLU A 184 14.21 -11.74 7.07
C GLU A 184 13.83 -13.21 7.26
N HIS A 185 12.56 -13.56 7.03
CA HIS A 185 12.09 -14.93 7.04
C HIS A 185 11.37 -15.26 5.73
N PRO A 186 11.42 -16.53 5.28
CA PRO A 186 10.53 -16.98 4.22
C PRO A 186 9.07 -16.71 4.61
N GLY A 187 8.39 -15.80 3.89
CA GLY A 187 7.02 -15.37 4.23
C GLY A 187 6.94 -14.10 5.08
N GLY A 188 8.08 -13.44 5.36
CA GLY A 188 8.13 -12.17 6.07
C GLY A 188 7.96 -12.28 7.59
N GLU A 189 8.27 -11.20 8.29
CA GLU A 189 7.97 -11.01 9.71
C GLU A 189 7.33 -9.64 9.91
N LEU A 190 6.32 -9.55 10.76
CA LEU A 190 5.68 -8.29 11.09
C LEU A 190 6.49 -7.52 12.13
N ALA A 191 6.59 -6.21 11.92
CA ALA A 191 7.25 -5.29 12.84
C ALA A 191 6.46 -4.00 12.96
N VAL A 192 6.64 -3.29 14.06
CA VAL A 192 6.11 -1.94 14.30
C VAL A 192 7.25 -0.95 14.27
N LEU A 193 7.13 0.09 13.46
CA LEU A 193 8.05 1.23 13.40
C LEU A 193 7.37 2.44 14.05
N ASP A 194 7.92 2.92 15.15
CA ASP A 194 7.52 4.18 15.77
C ASP A 194 8.08 5.36 14.95
N LEU A 195 7.20 6.22 14.47
CA LEU A 195 7.56 7.34 13.59
C LEU A 195 8.30 8.47 14.32
N GLY A 196 8.12 8.59 15.63
CA GLY A 196 8.77 9.63 16.42
C GLY A 196 10.20 9.28 16.81
N SER A 197 10.44 8.04 17.21
CA SER A 197 11.76 7.56 17.67
C SER A 197 12.56 6.84 16.59
N GLY A 198 11.90 6.34 15.52
CA GLY A 198 12.51 5.48 14.51
C GLY A 198 12.82 4.06 15.03
N VAL A 199 12.31 3.68 16.21
CA VAL A 199 12.52 2.33 16.76
C VAL A 199 11.66 1.32 16.03
N LEU A 200 12.30 0.27 15.48
CA LEU A 200 11.63 -0.87 14.86
C LEU A 200 11.55 -2.02 15.88
N THR A 201 10.35 -2.41 16.24
CA THR A 201 10.07 -3.53 17.16
C THR A 201 9.46 -4.70 16.40
N ARG A 202 10.10 -5.86 16.42
CA ARG A 202 9.59 -7.08 15.79
C ARG A 202 8.52 -7.71 16.66
N LEU A 203 7.45 -8.19 16.03
CA LEU A 203 6.32 -8.80 16.72
C LEU A 203 6.50 -10.30 16.96
N GLY A 204 7.49 -10.95 16.31
CA GLY A 204 7.63 -12.41 16.36
C GLY A 204 6.50 -13.14 15.61
N VAL A 205 5.78 -12.44 14.74
CA VAL A 205 4.67 -12.97 13.94
C VAL A 205 5.11 -13.01 12.49
N HIS A 206 5.07 -14.20 11.89
CA HIS A 206 5.41 -14.37 10.49
C HIS A 206 4.23 -14.05 9.59
N GLY A 207 4.45 -13.17 8.62
CA GLY A 207 3.42 -12.73 7.68
C GLY A 207 3.83 -11.51 6.88
N MET A 208 3.00 -11.18 5.89
CA MET A 208 3.22 -10.08 4.95
C MET A 208 1.93 -9.27 4.77
N SER A 209 2.09 -8.04 4.27
CA SER A 209 0.97 -7.14 3.92
C SER A 209 -0.01 -6.95 5.08
N PRO A 210 0.44 -6.50 6.26
CA PRO A 210 -0.44 -6.31 7.40
C PRO A 210 -1.53 -5.28 7.09
N ARG A 211 -2.71 -5.49 7.68
CA ARG A 211 -3.83 -4.54 7.67
C ARG A 211 -4.40 -4.44 9.08
N TYR A 212 -4.51 -3.24 9.59
CA TYR A 212 -5.18 -3.00 10.86
C TYR A 212 -6.70 -2.95 10.66
N LEU A 213 -7.41 -3.73 11.44
CA LEU A 213 -8.88 -3.76 11.40
C LEU A 213 -9.45 -2.91 12.55
N PRO A 214 -10.56 -2.18 12.34
CA PRO A 214 -11.20 -1.36 13.38
C PRO A 214 -11.62 -2.14 14.63
N THR A 215 -11.58 -3.48 14.56
CA THR A 215 -11.86 -4.39 15.69
C THR A 215 -10.65 -4.56 16.63
N GLY A 216 -9.50 -3.92 16.34
CA GLY A 216 -8.28 -4.06 17.12
C GLY A 216 -7.41 -5.26 16.73
N HIS A 217 -7.67 -5.88 15.58
CA HIS A 217 -6.92 -7.03 15.08
C HIS A 217 -6.03 -6.65 13.90
N LEU A 218 -4.97 -7.42 13.68
CA LEU A 218 -4.19 -7.39 12.45
C LEU A 218 -4.60 -8.54 11.55
N ALA A 219 -4.91 -8.25 10.29
CA ALA A 219 -5.01 -9.23 9.22
C ALA A 219 -3.69 -9.20 8.43
N PHE A 220 -3.17 -10.35 8.02
CA PHE A 220 -1.94 -10.44 7.25
C PHE A 220 -1.90 -11.73 6.41
N GLY A 221 -1.11 -11.73 5.35
CA GLY A 221 -0.86 -12.90 4.53
C GLY A 221 0.16 -13.84 5.16
N VAL A 222 -0.09 -15.16 5.11
CA VAL A 222 0.84 -16.20 5.60
C VAL A 222 1.22 -17.11 4.44
N GLY A 223 2.52 -17.32 4.26
CA GLY A 223 3.07 -18.23 3.24
C GLY A 223 3.42 -17.59 1.91
N ILE A 224 4.12 -18.36 1.08
CA ILE A 224 4.67 -17.92 -0.23
C ILE A 224 3.56 -17.74 -1.29
N HIS A 225 2.32 -18.14 -0.99
CA HIS A 225 1.19 -18.19 -1.93
C HIS A 225 -0.10 -17.53 -1.41
N GLY A 226 0.00 -16.51 -0.54
CA GLY A 226 -1.13 -15.61 -0.31
C GLY A 226 -2.32 -16.16 0.48
N CYS A 227 -2.13 -17.11 1.39
CA CYS A 227 -3.17 -17.41 2.37
C CYS A 227 -3.25 -16.32 3.43
N VAL A 228 -4.44 -15.79 3.70
CA VAL A 228 -4.67 -14.76 4.73
C VAL A 228 -4.84 -15.42 6.10
N GLY A 229 -3.97 -15.05 7.04
CA GLY A 229 -4.14 -15.34 8.46
C GLY A 229 -4.69 -14.15 9.23
N MET A 230 -5.34 -14.39 10.36
CA MET A 230 -5.76 -13.36 11.33
C MET A 230 -5.21 -13.74 12.70
N ALA A 231 -4.66 -12.76 13.39
CA ALA A 231 -4.23 -12.87 14.79
C ALA A 231 -4.84 -11.76 15.63
#